data_834cb7b1ac66dbb601120151a13f60a6
#
_entry.id   834cb7b1ac66dbb601120151a13f60a6
#
_cell.length_a   1.000
_cell.length_b   1.000
_cell.length_c   1.000
_cell.angle_alpha   90.00
_cell.angle_beta   90.00
_cell.angle_gamma   90.00
#
_symmetry.space_group_name_H-M   'P 1'
#
loop_
_entity.id
_entity.type
_entity.pdbx_description
1 polymer ?
#
loop_
_entity_poly.entity_id
_entity_poly.type
_entity_poly.pdbx_seq_one_letter_code
_entity_poly.pdbx_strand_id
1 'polypeptide(L)'
;MNRRVVHTRGGLPADVLTVIEEPEPTAPERGQVLIRTTAFTVHPGDLQAIEAYPGKAAQPVPAGVEATGVVEAIGPGTRVAPGVEVGGRVTVFPQPGAWSQWIVAEAEVVVAVPDELSDEVAAQMLANPLTTVMLRREAQEHLAIGYDGFLVQTAAGSSVGRLVTGVAQFHNLALVNVVRSDRGAAELRKRFPDVPVVSTEHPGWADEVRKAAGGRPVSVAFDPIGGKLAESLLDLLTPGGKLVSYGLIAEEPISVHASTLLNKSLTLRGKNIGRWLSEASAERRASDVATAKLIALGLKDQFDVAATYGLGELADAVEHAVRPGKVGLVLVRPW
;
A
#
# COMPACT_ATOMS: atom_id res chain seq x y z
N MET A 1 16.14 -14.92 -22.36
CA MET A 1 15.28 -15.66 -21.40
C MET A 1 14.66 -14.66 -20.44
N ASN A 2 13.40 -14.86 -20.03
CA ASN A 2 12.72 -14.09 -19.00
C ASN A 2 12.79 -14.84 -17.68
N ARG A 3 13.29 -14.19 -16.64
CA ARG A 3 13.26 -14.72 -15.27
C ARG A 3 12.05 -14.14 -14.53
N ARG A 4 11.22 -15.01 -13.98
CA ARG A 4 9.97 -14.65 -13.28
C ARG A 4 9.85 -15.35 -11.94
N VAL A 5 9.31 -14.65 -10.96
CA VAL A 5 8.98 -15.21 -9.65
C VAL A 5 7.59 -15.84 -9.69
N VAL A 6 7.49 -17.07 -9.19
CA VAL A 6 6.24 -17.83 -9.13
C VAL A 6 6.12 -18.61 -7.83
N HIS A 7 4.93 -19.09 -7.53
CA HIS A 7 4.68 -20.12 -6.52
C HIS A 7 3.68 -21.16 -7.03
N THR A 8 3.65 -22.34 -6.42
CA THR A 8 2.72 -23.43 -6.79
C THR A 8 1.78 -23.81 -5.66
N ARG A 9 1.94 -23.23 -4.49
CA ARG A 9 1.11 -23.45 -3.28
C ARG A 9 1.18 -22.23 -2.37
N GLY A 10 0.24 -22.16 -1.42
CA GLY A 10 0.36 -21.24 -0.29
C GLY A 10 1.41 -21.69 0.73
N GLY A 11 1.80 -20.78 1.60
CA GLY A 11 2.75 -20.99 2.67
C GLY A 11 3.71 -19.82 2.84
N LEU A 12 4.67 -19.95 3.74
CA LEU A 12 5.64 -18.88 3.98
C LEU A 12 6.32 -18.48 2.67
N PRO A 13 6.28 -17.21 2.28
CA PRO A 13 6.78 -16.77 0.99
C PRO A 13 8.24 -17.18 0.71
N ALA A 14 9.12 -17.16 1.73
CA ALA A 14 10.50 -17.61 1.60
C ALA A 14 10.63 -19.09 1.20
N ASP A 15 9.63 -19.93 1.53
CA ASP A 15 9.66 -21.37 1.29
C ASP A 15 8.95 -21.79 -0.01
N VAL A 16 8.08 -20.92 -0.54
CA VAL A 16 7.21 -21.29 -1.69
C VAL A 16 7.52 -20.54 -2.95
N LEU A 17 8.19 -19.38 -2.86
CA LEU A 17 8.59 -18.60 -4.03
C LEU A 17 9.80 -19.21 -4.72
N THR A 18 9.71 -19.28 -6.04
CA THR A 18 10.80 -19.76 -6.90
C THR A 18 10.97 -18.85 -8.10
N VAL A 19 12.19 -18.74 -8.61
CA VAL A 19 12.47 -18.06 -9.88
C VAL A 19 12.53 -19.10 -10.96
N ILE A 20 11.70 -18.95 -11.99
CA ILE A 20 11.72 -19.78 -13.20
C ILE A 20 12.29 -19.00 -14.38
N GLU A 21 12.80 -19.73 -15.37
CA GLU A 21 13.19 -19.18 -16.67
C GLU A 21 12.19 -19.62 -17.74
N GLU A 22 11.78 -18.68 -18.55
CA GLU A 22 10.87 -18.89 -19.68
C GLU A 22 11.38 -18.13 -20.92
N PRO A 23 10.88 -18.41 -22.13
CA PRO A 23 11.20 -17.58 -23.29
C PRO A 23 10.86 -16.10 -23.03
N GLU A 24 11.66 -15.20 -23.59
CA GLU A 24 11.29 -13.79 -23.59
C GLU A 24 9.95 -13.60 -24.29
N PRO A 25 9.10 -12.66 -23.78
CA PRO A 25 7.87 -12.33 -24.46
C PRO A 25 8.16 -11.88 -25.90
N THR A 26 7.32 -12.33 -26.82
CA THR A 26 7.31 -11.84 -28.20
C THR A 26 6.68 -10.44 -28.27
N ALA A 27 6.52 -9.88 -29.46
CA ALA A 27 5.86 -8.59 -29.66
C ALA A 27 4.45 -8.60 -29.01
N PRO A 28 4.08 -7.52 -28.31
CA PRO A 28 2.79 -7.41 -27.63
C PRO A 28 1.65 -7.37 -28.66
N GLU A 29 0.52 -7.93 -28.29
CA GLU A 29 -0.70 -7.90 -29.10
C GLU A 29 -1.41 -6.53 -28.99
N ARG A 30 -2.47 -6.35 -29.78
CA ARG A 30 -3.32 -5.16 -29.69
C ARG A 30 -3.93 -5.06 -28.28
N GLY A 31 -3.77 -3.90 -27.66
CA GLY A 31 -4.20 -3.63 -26.27
C GLY A 31 -3.08 -3.81 -25.26
N GLN A 32 -1.91 -4.32 -25.67
CA GLN A 32 -0.83 -4.67 -24.77
C GLN A 32 0.43 -3.79 -24.95
N VAL A 33 1.23 -3.74 -23.92
CA VAL A 33 2.53 -3.05 -23.86
C VAL A 33 3.57 -4.02 -23.29
N LEU A 34 4.71 -4.14 -23.97
CA LEU A 34 5.87 -4.90 -23.50
C LEU A 34 6.79 -3.96 -22.70
N ILE A 35 7.11 -4.35 -21.49
CA ILE A 35 7.90 -3.54 -20.55
C ILE A 35 9.09 -4.35 -20.07
N ARG A 36 10.27 -3.73 -20.14
CA ARG A 36 11.49 -4.21 -19.48
C ARG A 36 11.53 -3.64 -18.08
N THR A 37 11.35 -4.49 -17.09
CA THR A 37 11.28 -4.11 -15.68
C THR A 37 12.63 -3.58 -15.19
N THR A 38 12.64 -2.43 -14.52
CA THR A 38 13.84 -1.88 -13.86
C THR A 38 13.83 -2.14 -12.36
N ALA A 39 12.65 -2.16 -11.75
CA ALA A 39 12.47 -2.53 -10.35
C ALA A 39 11.03 -2.98 -10.07
N PHE A 40 10.86 -3.85 -9.09
CA PHE A 40 9.57 -4.15 -8.51
C PHE A 40 9.62 -4.08 -6.98
N THR A 41 8.47 -3.90 -6.37
CA THR A 41 8.31 -3.73 -4.93
C THR A 41 7.79 -5.01 -4.29
N VAL A 42 8.33 -5.37 -3.13
CA VAL A 42 7.79 -6.44 -2.29
C VAL A 42 6.80 -5.83 -1.30
N HIS A 43 5.52 -5.83 -1.66
CA HIS A 43 4.46 -5.34 -0.77
C HIS A 43 4.04 -6.40 0.25
N PRO A 44 3.69 -6.01 1.48
CA PRO A 44 3.12 -6.94 2.45
C PRO A 44 1.86 -7.67 1.93
N GLY A 45 1.05 -7.00 1.12
CA GLY A 45 -0.15 -7.58 0.51
C GLY A 45 0.16 -8.72 -0.47
N ASP A 46 1.27 -8.64 -1.22
CA ASP A 46 1.72 -9.73 -2.09
C ASP A 46 2.07 -10.96 -1.26
N LEU A 47 2.84 -10.76 -0.18
CA LEU A 47 3.27 -11.85 0.69
C LEU A 47 2.08 -12.52 1.38
N GLN A 48 1.12 -11.73 1.88
CA GLN A 48 -0.11 -12.24 2.48
C GLN A 48 -0.96 -13.02 1.47
N ALA A 49 -1.06 -12.56 0.22
CA ALA A 49 -1.79 -13.26 -0.84
C ALA A 49 -1.13 -14.60 -1.19
N ILE A 50 0.19 -14.67 -1.22
CA ILE A 50 0.94 -15.90 -1.43
C ILE A 50 0.74 -16.86 -0.26
N GLU A 51 0.85 -16.38 0.98
CA GLU A 51 0.67 -17.20 2.19
C GLU A 51 -0.74 -17.78 2.27
N ALA A 52 -1.76 -16.97 2.00
CA ALA A 52 -3.16 -17.35 2.05
C ALA A 52 -3.64 -18.11 0.80
N TYR A 53 -2.78 -18.37 -0.20
CA TYR A 53 -3.19 -19.05 -1.42
C TYR A 53 -3.75 -20.46 -1.12
N PRO A 54 -4.96 -20.80 -1.58
CA PRO A 54 -5.63 -22.04 -1.21
C PRO A 54 -5.02 -23.26 -1.92
N GLY A 55 -4.49 -24.19 -1.16
CA GLY A 55 -4.08 -25.50 -1.67
C GLY A 55 -2.87 -25.46 -2.61
N LYS A 56 -2.89 -26.28 -3.66
CA LYS A 56 -1.83 -26.41 -4.67
C LYS A 56 -2.36 -25.98 -6.04
N ALA A 57 -1.63 -25.13 -6.72
CA ALA A 57 -1.95 -24.69 -8.07
C ALA A 57 -1.62 -25.78 -9.11
N ALA A 58 -2.45 -25.89 -10.15
CA ALA A 58 -2.19 -26.78 -11.28
C ALA A 58 -1.03 -26.27 -12.17
N GLN A 59 -0.83 -24.96 -12.21
CA GLN A 59 0.24 -24.28 -12.93
C GLN A 59 0.93 -23.29 -11.99
N PRO A 60 2.20 -22.91 -12.24
CA PRO A 60 2.86 -21.86 -11.49
C PRO A 60 2.07 -20.55 -11.52
N VAL A 61 1.84 -19.96 -10.35
CA VAL A 61 1.13 -18.69 -10.18
C VAL A 61 2.17 -17.57 -10.14
N PRO A 62 2.08 -16.59 -11.05
CA PRO A 62 3.02 -15.47 -11.07
C PRO A 62 2.86 -14.55 -9.85
N ALA A 63 3.98 -14.12 -9.27
CA ALA A 63 4.01 -13.28 -8.08
C ALA A 63 4.10 -11.78 -8.40
N GLY A 64 3.62 -10.94 -7.44
CA GLY A 64 3.71 -9.49 -7.48
C GLY A 64 2.63 -8.81 -8.30
N VAL A 65 2.36 -7.54 -7.97
CA VAL A 65 1.30 -6.75 -8.63
C VAL A 65 1.74 -5.36 -9.08
N GLU A 66 2.91 -4.88 -8.66
CA GLU A 66 3.42 -3.54 -9.01
C GLU A 66 4.89 -3.61 -9.42
N ALA A 67 5.23 -2.97 -10.53
CA ALA A 67 6.59 -2.80 -11.01
C ALA A 67 6.74 -1.53 -11.84
N THR A 68 7.98 -1.03 -11.95
CA THR A 68 8.37 0.03 -12.88
C THR A 68 9.34 -0.49 -13.91
N GLY A 69 9.36 0.12 -15.06
CA GLY A 69 10.24 -0.27 -16.16
C GLY A 69 10.20 0.70 -17.33
N VAL A 70 10.78 0.26 -18.43
CA VAL A 70 10.84 1.00 -19.70
C VAL A 70 9.99 0.27 -20.74
N VAL A 71 9.18 1.00 -21.48
CA VAL A 71 8.38 0.45 -22.58
C VAL A 71 9.32 0.04 -23.72
N GLU A 72 9.33 -1.23 -24.07
CA GLU A 72 10.10 -1.77 -25.20
C GLU A 72 9.28 -1.81 -26.49
N ALA A 73 8.00 -2.12 -26.39
CA ALA A 73 7.10 -2.15 -27.54
C ALA A 73 5.65 -1.89 -27.12
N ILE A 74 4.87 -1.37 -28.07
CA ILE A 74 3.42 -1.17 -27.93
C ILE A 74 2.74 -1.97 -29.05
N GLY A 75 1.74 -2.76 -28.70
CA GLY A 75 0.99 -3.58 -29.64
C GLY A 75 0.32 -2.73 -30.74
N PRO A 76 0.11 -3.29 -31.94
CA PRO A 76 -0.38 -2.52 -33.09
C PRO A 76 -1.79 -1.95 -32.81
N GLY A 77 -1.94 -0.63 -33.09
CA GLY A 77 -3.23 0.04 -32.89
C GLY A 77 -3.71 0.15 -31.43
N THR A 78 -2.81 -0.05 -30.46
CA THR A 78 -3.10 0.09 -29.03
C THR A 78 -3.22 1.57 -28.66
N ARG A 79 -4.28 1.90 -27.93
CA ARG A 79 -4.39 3.21 -27.28
C ARG A 79 -3.70 3.13 -25.92
N VAL A 80 -2.79 4.05 -25.67
CA VAL A 80 -2.07 4.18 -24.40
C VAL A 80 -2.42 5.50 -23.71
N ALA A 81 -2.18 5.56 -22.41
CA ALA A 81 -2.36 6.79 -21.64
C ALA A 81 -1.33 7.86 -22.08
N PRO A 82 -1.63 9.17 -21.88
CA PRO A 82 -0.68 10.22 -22.15
C PRO A 82 0.68 10.01 -21.47
N GLY A 83 1.76 10.20 -22.22
CA GLY A 83 3.13 10.02 -21.77
C GLY A 83 3.64 8.57 -21.79
N VAL A 84 2.82 7.59 -22.17
CA VAL A 84 3.26 6.21 -22.43
C VAL A 84 3.74 6.11 -23.87
N GLU A 85 5.04 5.88 -24.07
CA GLU A 85 5.68 5.76 -25.37
C GLU A 85 6.86 4.79 -25.30
N VAL A 86 7.29 4.26 -26.45
CA VAL A 86 8.46 3.38 -26.52
C VAL A 86 9.70 4.13 -26.03
N GLY A 87 10.47 3.51 -25.14
CA GLY A 87 11.61 4.12 -24.45
C GLY A 87 11.20 4.93 -23.21
N GLY A 88 9.90 5.22 -23.00
CA GLY A 88 9.39 5.94 -21.85
C GLY A 88 9.35 5.09 -20.58
N ARG A 89 9.51 5.75 -19.42
CA ARG A 89 9.42 5.12 -18.11
C ARG A 89 7.95 4.97 -17.69
N VAL A 90 7.59 3.78 -17.20
CA VAL A 90 6.23 3.46 -16.79
C VAL A 90 6.20 2.67 -15.49
N THR A 91 5.09 2.77 -14.78
CA THR A 91 4.72 1.84 -13.70
C THR A 91 3.46 1.12 -14.09
N VAL A 92 3.37 -0.14 -13.71
CA VAL A 92 2.19 -0.99 -13.92
C VAL A 92 1.57 -1.39 -12.59
N PHE A 93 0.25 -1.24 -12.52
CA PHE A 93 -0.56 -1.69 -11.39
C PHE A 93 -2.06 -1.65 -11.74
N PRO A 94 -2.82 -2.72 -11.45
CA PRO A 94 -2.38 -4.03 -10.96
C PRO A 94 -1.89 -4.91 -12.11
N GLN A 95 -0.75 -5.50 -11.94
CA GLN A 95 -0.17 -6.38 -12.94
C GLN A 95 0.22 -7.72 -12.29
N PRO A 96 -0.61 -8.76 -12.36
CA PRO A 96 -0.21 -10.09 -11.91
C PRO A 96 1.07 -10.55 -12.61
N GLY A 97 2.05 -11.02 -11.83
CA GLY A 97 3.35 -11.41 -12.36
C GLY A 97 4.32 -10.25 -12.56
N ALA A 98 4.12 -9.14 -11.87
CA ALA A 98 5.01 -7.98 -11.93
C ALA A 98 6.45 -8.29 -11.45
N TRP A 99 6.67 -9.38 -10.68
CA TRP A 99 8.00 -9.78 -10.25
C TRP A 99 8.72 -10.58 -11.34
N SER A 100 9.07 -9.90 -12.41
CA SER A 100 9.62 -10.48 -13.64
C SER A 100 10.57 -9.51 -14.33
N GLN A 101 11.49 -10.02 -15.15
CA GLN A 101 12.36 -9.18 -16.00
C GLN A 101 11.58 -8.51 -17.13
N TRP A 102 10.61 -9.21 -17.69
CA TRP A 102 9.73 -8.73 -18.75
C TRP A 102 8.27 -8.88 -18.36
N ILE A 103 7.50 -7.87 -18.68
CA ILE A 103 6.06 -7.83 -18.43
C ILE A 103 5.34 -7.51 -19.73
N VAL A 104 4.34 -8.30 -20.08
CA VAL A 104 3.31 -7.93 -21.06
C VAL A 104 2.09 -7.49 -20.26
N ALA A 105 1.79 -6.20 -20.30
CA ALA A 105 0.70 -5.59 -19.55
C ALA A 105 -0.41 -5.08 -20.48
N GLU A 106 -1.66 -5.14 -20.01
CA GLU A 106 -2.75 -4.42 -20.66
C GLU A 106 -2.49 -2.91 -20.58
N ALA A 107 -2.67 -2.20 -21.68
CA ALA A 107 -2.33 -0.77 -21.78
C ALA A 107 -3.08 0.12 -20.74
N GLU A 108 -4.24 -0.34 -20.28
CA GLU A 108 -5.05 0.39 -19.29
C GLU A 108 -4.45 0.45 -17.87
N VAL A 109 -3.52 -0.48 -17.55
CA VAL A 109 -2.83 -0.52 -16.26
C VAL A 109 -1.43 0.09 -16.31
N VAL A 110 -1.01 0.59 -17.48
CA VAL A 110 0.31 1.20 -17.71
C VAL A 110 0.21 2.72 -17.49
N VAL A 111 1.02 3.24 -16.59
CA VAL A 111 1.01 4.64 -16.17
C VAL A 111 2.38 5.26 -16.38
N ALA A 112 2.46 6.35 -17.14
CA ALA A 112 3.71 7.06 -17.36
C ALA A 112 4.27 7.63 -16.05
N VAL A 113 5.57 7.43 -15.84
CA VAL A 113 6.30 7.96 -14.68
C VAL A 113 6.73 9.39 -15.00
N PRO A 114 6.40 10.38 -14.15
CA PRO A 114 6.94 11.74 -14.25
C PRO A 114 8.47 11.76 -14.15
N ASP A 115 9.12 12.63 -14.91
CA ASP A 115 10.59 12.74 -14.95
C ASP A 115 11.21 13.10 -13.59
N GLU A 116 10.44 13.81 -12.75
CA GLU A 116 10.84 14.24 -11.42
C GLU A 116 10.92 13.10 -10.39
N LEU A 117 10.39 11.92 -10.71
CA LEU A 117 10.39 10.75 -9.83
C LEU A 117 11.54 9.83 -10.18
N SER A 118 12.27 9.38 -9.16
CA SER A 118 13.27 8.31 -9.31
C SER A 118 12.61 6.95 -9.54
N ASP A 119 13.38 5.95 -9.98
CA ASP A 119 12.89 4.58 -10.16
C ASP A 119 12.42 3.96 -8.84
N GLU A 120 13.06 4.34 -7.72
CA GLU A 120 12.66 3.89 -6.38
C GLU A 120 11.26 4.38 -6.01
N VAL A 121 10.93 5.64 -6.32
CA VAL A 121 9.58 6.19 -6.11
C VAL A 121 8.61 5.59 -7.13
N ALA A 122 9.01 5.49 -8.39
CA ALA A 122 8.19 4.93 -9.46
C ALA A 122 7.72 3.50 -9.16
N ALA A 123 8.61 2.65 -8.61
CA ALA A 123 8.28 1.27 -8.22
C ALA A 123 7.21 1.15 -7.11
N GLN A 124 6.83 2.26 -6.47
CA GLN A 124 5.90 2.32 -5.34
C GLN A 124 4.77 3.34 -5.57
N MET A 125 4.65 3.93 -6.77
CA MET A 125 3.85 5.16 -6.95
C MET A 125 2.35 4.90 -7.09
N LEU A 126 1.89 3.65 -7.14
CA LEU A 126 0.47 3.35 -7.34
C LEU A 126 -0.18 2.63 -6.16
N ALA A 127 0.28 1.47 -5.74
CA ALA A 127 -0.42 0.67 -4.73
C ALA A 127 -0.62 1.40 -3.38
N ASN A 128 0.44 1.99 -2.82
CA ASN A 128 0.36 2.72 -1.56
C ASN A 128 -0.37 4.06 -1.69
N PRO A 129 -0.10 4.90 -2.71
CA PRO A 129 -0.89 6.11 -2.94
C PRO A 129 -2.37 5.84 -3.19
N LEU A 130 -2.74 4.81 -3.96
CA LEU A 130 -4.14 4.42 -4.17
C LEU A 130 -4.81 4.00 -2.85
N THR A 131 -4.11 3.24 -2.01
CA THR A 131 -4.58 2.92 -0.65
C THR A 131 -4.83 4.21 0.13
N THR A 132 -3.92 5.18 0.07
CA THR A 132 -4.07 6.48 0.73
C THR A 132 -5.29 7.26 0.19
N VAL A 133 -5.54 7.23 -1.13
CA VAL A 133 -6.74 7.83 -1.75
C VAL A 133 -8.02 7.20 -1.20
N MET A 134 -8.05 5.86 -1.08
CA MET A 134 -9.21 5.16 -0.52
C MET A 134 -9.47 5.55 0.94
N LEU A 135 -8.42 5.60 1.78
CA LEU A 135 -8.53 5.97 3.19
C LEU A 135 -8.99 7.42 3.37
N ARG A 136 -8.39 8.36 2.60
CA ARG A 136 -8.83 9.76 2.59
C ARG A 136 -10.32 9.89 2.30
N ARG A 137 -10.82 9.14 1.32
CA ARG A 137 -12.24 9.15 0.96
C ARG A 137 -13.12 8.67 2.11
N GLU A 138 -12.73 7.59 2.80
CA GLU A 138 -13.45 7.11 3.98
C GLU A 138 -13.53 8.16 5.09
N ALA A 139 -12.47 8.95 5.30
CA ALA A 139 -12.49 10.07 6.24
C ALA A 139 -13.40 11.18 5.75
N GLN A 140 -13.29 11.61 4.50
CA GLN A 140 -14.08 12.69 3.93
C GLN A 140 -15.59 12.38 3.92
N GLU A 141 -15.96 11.15 3.54
CA GLU A 141 -17.35 10.72 3.57
C GLU A 141 -17.91 10.75 5.00
N HIS A 142 -17.12 10.33 6.00
CA HIS A 142 -17.52 10.34 7.38
C HIS A 142 -17.66 11.76 7.93
N LEU A 143 -16.71 12.64 7.66
CA LEU A 143 -16.74 14.03 8.09
C LEU A 143 -17.84 14.83 7.39
N ALA A 144 -18.16 14.52 6.12
CA ALA A 144 -19.22 15.18 5.36
C ALA A 144 -20.62 14.97 5.95
N ILE A 145 -20.85 13.88 6.71
CA ILE A 145 -22.11 13.64 7.42
C ILE A 145 -22.20 14.33 8.81
N GLY A 146 -21.30 15.26 9.09
CA GLY A 146 -21.36 16.11 10.26
C GLY A 146 -20.55 15.58 11.49
N TYR A 147 -19.69 14.61 11.30
CA TYR A 147 -18.75 14.20 12.34
C TYR A 147 -17.53 15.12 12.32
N ASP A 148 -17.47 16.04 13.27
CA ASP A 148 -16.25 16.83 13.54
C ASP A 148 -15.34 16.02 14.47
N GLY A 149 -14.03 15.99 14.17
CA GLY A 149 -13.10 15.31 15.05
C GLY A 149 -11.73 15.07 14.47
N PHE A 150 -10.98 14.27 15.21
CA PHE A 150 -9.65 13.81 14.82
C PHE A 150 -9.71 12.47 14.09
N LEU A 151 -8.79 12.34 13.15
CA LEU A 151 -8.35 11.05 12.63
C LEU A 151 -7.28 10.48 13.56
N VAL A 152 -7.30 9.18 13.77
CA VAL A 152 -6.19 8.43 14.37
C VAL A 152 -5.73 7.39 13.36
N GLN A 153 -4.43 7.20 13.22
CA GLN A 153 -3.92 6.06 12.44
C GLN A 153 -2.87 5.29 13.21
N THR A 154 -2.91 3.97 13.12
CA THR A 154 -1.85 3.08 13.59
C THR A 154 -0.84 2.79 12.50
N ALA A 155 0.30 2.20 12.85
CA ALA A 155 1.43 1.98 11.93
C ALA A 155 1.81 3.24 11.13
N ALA A 156 1.72 4.42 11.74
CA ALA A 156 1.92 5.71 11.08
C ALA A 156 3.32 5.87 10.45
N GLY A 157 4.33 5.13 10.92
CA GLY A 157 5.67 5.07 10.33
C GLY A 157 5.79 4.20 9.08
N SER A 158 4.74 3.46 8.70
CA SER A 158 4.72 2.65 7.47
C SER A 158 4.67 3.53 6.21
N SER A 159 4.91 2.93 5.04
CA SER A 159 4.84 3.66 3.76
C SER A 159 3.46 4.29 3.55
N VAL A 160 2.37 3.56 3.75
CA VAL A 160 1.00 4.12 3.67
C VAL A 160 0.77 5.16 4.78
N GLY A 161 1.18 4.88 6.03
CA GLY A 161 0.96 5.80 7.15
C GLY A 161 1.62 7.18 6.95
N ARG A 162 2.82 7.23 6.38
CA ARG A 162 3.48 8.49 6.03
C ARG A 162 2.75 9.27 4.94
N LEU A 163 2.26 8.57 3.90
CA LEU A 163 1.46 9.18 2.85
C LEU A 163 0.13 9.72 3.39
N VAL A 164 -0.54 8.97 4.26
CA VAL A 164 -1.76 9.43 4.95
C VAL A 164 -1.47 10.69 5.77
N THR A 165 -0.34 10.74 6.50
CA THR A 165 0.07 11.93 7.26
C THR A 165 0.25 13.15 6.35
N GLY A 166 1.02 13.01 5.25
CA GLY A 166 1.25 14.10 4.31
C GLY A 166 -0.03 14.58 3.63
N VAL A 167 -0.91 13.65 3.24
CA VAL A 167 -2.22 13.98 2.64
C VAL A 167 -3.14 14.65 3.66
N ALA A 168 -3.14 14.22 4.93
CA ALA A 168 -3.91 14.85 5.99
C ALA A 168 -3.45 16.30 6.23
N GLN A 169 -2.13 16.56 6.27
CA GLN A 169 -1.59 17.93 6.36
C GLN A 169 -2.01 18.80 5.18
N PHE A 170 -1.87 18.29 3.95
CA PHE A 170 -2.28 19.02 2.73
C PHE A 170 -3.75 19.41 2.74
N HIS A 171 -4.62 18.57 3.30
CA HIS A 171 -6.06 18.81 3.39
C HIS A 171 -6.52 19.43 4.72
N ASN A 172 -5.59 19.82 5.60
CA ASN A 172 -5.87 20.34 6.96
C ASN A 172 -6.77 19.41 7.80
N LEU A 173 -6.62 18.10 7.62
CA LEU A 173 -7.31 17.11 8.44
C LEU A 173 -6.54 16.91 9.74
N ALA A 174 -7.22 17.07 10.86
CA ALA A 174 -6.62 16.87 12.17
C ALA A 174 -6.34 15.37 12.40
N LEU A 175 -5.08 15.01 12.63
CA LEU A 175 -4.60 13.63 12.72
C LEU A 175 -3.71 13.45 13.94
N VAL A 176 -3.86 12.31 14.63
CA VAL A 176 -2.90 11.78 15.60
C VAL A 176 -2.29 10.50 15.03
N ASN A 177 -0.98 10.47 14.94
CA ASN A 177 -0.21 9.31 14.51
C ASN A 177 0.07 8.40 15.70
N VAL A 178 -0.18 7.09 15.54
CA VAL A 178 0.16 6.08 16.53
C VAL A 178 1.20 5.13 15.96
N VAL A 179 2.29 4.95 16.70
CA VAL A 179 3.40 4.06 16.35
C VAL A 179 3.70 3.11 17.51
N ARG A 180 4.42 2.02 17.23
CA ARG A 180 4.67 0.97 18.20
C ARG A 180 5.68 1.35 19.29
N SER A 181 6.63 2.25 18.99
CA SER A 181 7.76 2.54 19.88
C SER A 181 8.12 4.01 19.93
N ASP A 182 8.77 4.42 21.01
CA ASP A 182 9.29 5.78 21.20
C ASP A 182 10.32 6.15 20.14
N ARG A 183 11.16 5.19 19.72
CA ARG A 183 12.06 5.39 18.60
C ARG A 183 11.30 5.76 17.32
N GLY A 184 10.26 4.99 17.00
CA GLY A 184 9.40 5.27 15.85
C GLY A 184 8.70 6.62 15.94
N ALA A 185 8.28 7.00 17.16
CA ALA A 185 7.67 8.30 17.42
C ALA A 185 8.67 9.44 17.20
N ALA A 186 9.90 9.30 17.68
CA ALA A 186 10.96 10.30 17.48
C ALA A 186 11.30 10.49 16.00
N GLU A 187 11.40 9.40 15.23
CA GLU A 187 11.65 9.47 13.79
C GLU A 187 10.50 10.14 13.03
N LEU A 188 9.26 9.80 13.37
CA LEU A 188 8.09 10.36 12.68
C LEU A 188 7.88 11.84 13.00
N ARG A 189 8.16 12.28 14.24
CA ARG A 189 8.14 13.71 14.63
C ARG A 189 9.15 14.56 13.87
N LYS A 190 10.31 14.00 13.50
CA LYS A 190 11.29 14.70 12.65
C LYS A 190 10.74 14.97 11.24
N ARG A 191 9.97 14.03 10.70
CA ARG A 191 9.37 14.16 9.36
C ARG A 191 8.14 15.05 9.34
N PHE A 192 7.35 15.00 10.40
CA PHE A 192 6.06 15.69 10.53
C PHE A 192 5.98 16.40 11.88
N PRO A 193 6.75 17.50 12.07
CA PRO A 193 6.87 18.17 13.38
C PRO A 193 5.53 18.72 13.91
N ASP A 194 4.61 19.07 13.01
CA ASP A 194 3.33 19.68 13.36
C ASP A 194 2.20 18.64 13.59
N VAL A 195 2.49 17.34 13.44
CA VAL A 195 1.48 16.28 13.62
C VAL A 195 1.77 15.52 14.91
N PRO A 196 0.82 15.44 15.85
CA PRO A 196 1.00 14.67 17.07
C PRO A 196 1.32 13.20 16.80
N VAL A 197 2.32 12.67 17.55
CA VAL A 197 2.72 11.25 17.46
C VAL A 197 2.73 10.66 18.86
N VAL A 198 2.00 9.56 19.04
CA VAL A 198 1.90 8.79 20.27
C VAL A 198 2.51 7.40 20.07
N SER A 199 3.25 6.91 21.08
CA SER A 199 3.80 5.57 21.11
C SER A 199 2.93 4.64 21.94
N THR A 200 2.70 3.41 21.45
CA THR A 200 1.99 2.37 22.22
C THR A 200 2.90 1.60 23.17
N GLU A 201 4.18 1.96 23.28
CA GLU A 201 5.15 1.30 24.16
C GLU A 201 4.79 1.44 25.63
N HIS A 202 4.07 2.52 25.99
CA HIS A 202 3.67 2.79 27.36
C HIS A 202 2.19 2.53 27.61
N PRO A 203 1.83 2.00 28.80
CA PRO A 203 0.44 1.98 29.24
C PRO A 203 -0.15 3.40 29.24
N GLY A 204 -1.42 3.55 28.86
CA GLY A 204 -2.08 4.87 28.83
C GLY A 204 -1.92 5.66 27.53
N TRP A 205 -1.30 5.08 26.51
CA TRP A 205 -1.17 5.71 25.18
C TRP A 205 -2.52 6.22 24.62
N ALA A 206 -3.62 5.54 24.95
CA ALA A 206 -4.96 5.96 24.54
C ALA A 206 -5.37 7.32 25.13
N ASP A 207 -4.97 7.60 26.37
CA ASP A 207 -5.21 8.90 26.99
C ASP A 207 -4.29 9.97 26.41
N GLU A 208 -3.08 9.61 26.04
CA GLU A 208 -2.19 10.50 25.29
C GLU A 208 -2.78 10.88 23.93
N VAL A 209 -3.43 9.95 23.21
CA VAL A 209 -4.17 10.25 21.99
C VAL A 209 -5.29 11.25 22.24
N ARG A 210 -6.12 11.04 23.30
CA ARG A 210 -7.18 11.99 23.69
C ARG A 210 -6.64 13.38 24.02
N LYS A 211 -5.52 13.43 24.74
CA LYS A 211 -4.83 14.68 25.08
C LYS A 211 -4.28 15.36 23.81
N ALA A 212 -3.65 14.62 22.92
CA ALA A 212 -3.12 15.12 21.65
C ALA A 212 -4.24 15.65 20.73
N ALA A 213 -5.42 15.06 20.80
CA ALA A 213 -6.61 15.55 20.12
C ALA A 213 -7.21 16.84 20.73
N GLY A 214 -6.64 17.34 21.85
CA GLY A 214 -7.08 18.60 22.49
C GLY A 214 -8.52 18.58 23.00
N GLY A 215 -9.02 17.39 23.38
CA GLY A 215 -10.41 17.19 23.84
C GLY A 215 -11.43 17.07 22.69
N ARG A 216 -11.00 17.18 21.42
CA ARG A 216 -11.86 16.93 20.26
C ARG A 216 -12.14 15.43 20.13
N PRO A 217 -13.31 15.04 19.59
CA PRO A 217 -13.66 13.65 19.45
C PRO A 217 -12.74 12.91 18.46
N VAL A 218 -12.39 11.65 18.74
CA VAL A 218 -11.77 10.74 17.78
C VAL A 218 -12.87 10.10 16.96
N SER A 219 -13.07 10.51 15.73
CA SER A 219 -14.21 10.08 14.91
C SER A 219 -13.88 9.05 13.85
N VAL A 220 -12.63 9.00 13.38
CA VAL A 220 -12.18 7.99 12.42
C VAL A 220 -10.84 7.40 12.84
N ALA A 221 -10.71 6.09 12.76
CA ALA A 221 -9.45 5.39 12.96
C ALA A 221 -9.07 4.60 11.70
N PHE A 222 -7.80 4.67 11.27
CA PHE A 222 -7.21 3.85 10.22
C PHE A 222 -6.26 2.84 10.82
N ASP A 223 -6.50 1.56 10.56
CA ASP A 223 -5.71 0.49 11.17
C ASP A 223 -5.34 -0.61 10.17
N PRO A 224 -4.03 -0.83 9.91
CA PRO A 224 -3.56 -1.97 9.15
C PRO A 224 -3.12 -3.13 10.03
N ILE A 225 -3.23 -3.02 11.36
CA ILE A 225 -2.65 -3.98 12.30
C ILE A 225 -3.66 -5.06 12.68
N GLY A 226 -4.83 -4.66 13.18
CA GLY A 226 -5.82 -5.61 13.71
C GLY A 226 -5.61 -5.95 15.20
N GLY A 227 -6.15 -7.08 15.63
CA GLY A 227 -6.00 -7.63 16.98
C GLY A 227 -6.39 -6.65 18.09
N LYS A 228 -5.72 -6.75 19.24
CA LYS A 228 -5.97 -5.93 20.45
C LYS A 228 -5.81 -4.42 20.23
N LEU A 229 -4.96 -4.02 19.27
CA LEU A 229 -4.79 -2.60 18.98
C LEU A 229 -6.04 -2.02 18.33
N ALA A 230 -6.66 -2.74 17.40
CA ALA A 230 -7.92 -2.35 16.79
C ALA A 230 -9.08 -2.30 17.82
N GLU A 231 -9.09 -3.23 18.78
CA GLU A 231 -10.05 -3.19 19.92
C GLU A 231 -9.91 -1.89 20.73
N SER A 232 -8.68 -1.52 21.06
CA SER A 232 -8.38 -0.27 21.78
C SER A 232 -8.78 0.98 20.99
N LEU A 233 -8.65 0.94 19.66
CA LEU A 233 -9.11 2.03 18.78
C LEU A 233 -10.64 2.17 18.80
N LEU A 234 -11.39 1.05 18.83
CA LEU A 234 -12.85 1.09 18.97
C LEU A 234 -13.28 1.73 20.30
N ASP A 235 -12.51 1.51 21.37
CA ASP A 235 -12.75 2.16 22.67
C ASP A 235 -12.41 3.66 22.66
N LEU A 236 -11.45 4.07 21.83
CA LEU A 236 -11.11 5.48 21.62
C LEU A 236 -12.16 6.25 20.83
N LEU A 237 -12.83 5.60 19.89
CA LEU A 237 -13.81 6.24 19.02
C LEU A 237 -15.00 6.79 19.81
N THR A 238 -15.43 7.97 19.43
CA THR A 238 -16.66 8.59 19.94
C THR A 238 -17.91 7.94 19.33
N PRO A 239 -19.12 8.17 19.91
CA PRO A 239 -20.35 7.70 19.29
C PRO A 239 -20.47 8.09 17.82
N GLY A 240 -20.90 7.16 16.98
CA GLY A 240 -20.95 7.29 15.53
C GLY A 240 -19.61 7.09 14.81
N GLY A 241 -18.52 6.89 15.54
CA GLY A 241 -17.18 6.76 14.99
C GLY A 241 -16.99 5.55 14.08
N LYS A 242 -15.94 5.60 13.24
CA LYS A 242 -15.61 4.60 12.22
C LYS A 242 -14.17 4.09 12.38
N LEU A 243 -14.00 2.77 12.48
CA LEU A 243 -12.71 2.10 12.30
C LEU A 243 -12.63 1.55 10.87
N VAL A 244 -11.60 1.94 10.13
CA VAL A 244 -11.28 1.41 8.80
C VAL A 244 -10.05 0.52 8.91
N SER A 245 -10.27 -0.79 8.80
CA SER A 245 -9.19 -1.79 8.72
C SER A 245 -8.77 -1.96 7.25
N TYR A 246 -7.46 -1.80 6.96
CA TYR A 246 -6.94 -1.88 5.60
C TYR A 246 -5.71 -2.78 5.46
N GLY A 247 -5.40 -3.53 6.50
CA GLY A 247 -4.28 -4.47 6.54
C GLY A 247 -4.52 -5.59 7.55
N LEU A 248 -3.56 -6.50 7.62
CA LEU A 248 -3.60 -7.70 8.45
C LEU A 248 -2.16 -7.99 8.95
N ILE A 249 -1.63 -7.11 9.82
CA ILE A 249 -0.27 -7.26 10.34
C ILE A 249 -0.26 -8.18 11.58
N ALA A 250 -1.29 -8.06 12.44
CA ALA A 250 -1.47 -8.99 13.54
C ALA A 250 -2.20 -10.24 13.06
N GLU A 251 -1.76 -11.41 13.52
CA GLU A 251 -2.42 -12.68 13.27
C GLU A 251 -3.70 -12.86 14.12
N GLU A 252 -3.79 -12.11 15.22
CA GLU A 252 -4.91 -12.17 16.14
C GLU A 252 -6.19 -11.54 15.54
N PRO A 253 -7.36 -12.16 15.71
CA PRO A 253 -8.62 -11.57 15.26
C PRO A 253 -8.94 -10.29 16.07
N ILE A 254 -9.72 -9.40 15.48
CA ILE A 254 -10.33 -8.27 16.20
C ILE A 254 -11.53 -8.82 16.98
N SER A 255 -11.46 -8.84 18.30
CA SER A 255 -12.55 -9.28 19.17
C SER A 255 -13.32 -8.07 19.68
N VAL A 256 -14.61 -7.99 19.37
CA VAL A 256 -15.45 -6.86 19.75
C VAL A 256 -16.68 -7.34 20.52
N HIS A 257 -16.89 -6.80 21.71
CA HIS A 257 -18.14 -7.05 22.40
C HIS A 257 -19.27 -6.25 21.73
N ALA A 258 -20.41 -6.90 21.50
CA ALA A 258 -21.53 -6.26 20.81
C ALA A 258 -21.98 -4.93 21.47
N SER A 259 -21.88 -4.82 22.81
CA SER A 259 -22.22 -3.59 23.51
C SER A 259 -21.34 -2.40 23.11
N THR A 260 -20.06 -2.61 22.78
CA THR A 260 -19.17 -1.55 22.30
C THR A 260 -19.72 -0.94 21.01
N LEU A 261 -20.14 -1.79 20.07
CA LEU A 261 -20.74 -1.35 18.82
C LEU A 261 -22.10 -0.68 19.02
N LEU A 262 -22.98 -1.31 19.84
CA LEU A 262 -24.34 -0.85 20.05
C LEU A 262 -24.38 0.50 20.80
N ASN A 263 -23.66 0.61 21.93
CA ASN A 263 -23.73 1.78 22.81
C ASN A 263 -23.15 3.04 22.14
N LYS A 264 -22.22 2.86 21.19
CA LYS A 264 -21.60 3.97 20.46
C LYS A 264 -22.03 4.07 19.01
N SER A 265 -22.87 3.16 18.50
CA SER A 265 -23.26 3.11 17.07
C SER A 265 -22.03 3.11 16.14
N LEU A 266 -21.00 2.32 16.47
CA LEU A 266 -19.74 2.32 15.72
C LEU A 266 -19.88 1.58 14.38
N THR A 267 -19.03 1.99 13.42
CA THR A 267 -18.81 1.28 12.17
C THR A 267 -17.43 0.64 12.16
N LEU A 268 -17.35 -0.67 11.92
CA LEU A 268 -16.12 -1.39 11.59
C LEU A 268 -16.17 -1.75 10.11
N ARG A 269 -15.21 -1.24 9.32
CA ARG A 269 -15.20 -1.41 7.85
C ARG A 269 -13.85 -1.86 7.35
N GLY A 270 -13.83 -2.94 6.57
CA GLY A 270 -12.64 -3.36 5.83
C GLY A 270 -12.47 -2.59 4.51
N LYS A 271 -11.23 -2.25 4.16
CA LYS A 271 -10.84 -1.70 2.86
C LYS A 271 -9.69 -2.51 2.28
N ASN A 272 -9.88 -2.95 1.06
CA ASN A 272 -8.89 -3.73 0.33
C ASN A 272 -8.74 -3.19 -1.09
N ILE A 273 -7.50 -3.01 -1.54
CA ILE A 273 -7.20 -2.45 -2.87
C ILE A 273 -7.66 -3.40 -3.99
N GLY A 274 -7.60 -4.72 -3.80
CA GLY A 274 -8.12 -5.68 -4.75
C GLY A 274 -9.64 -5.54 -4.97
N ARG A 275 -10.38 -5.25 -3.89
CA ARG A 275 -11.80 -4.97 -4.00
C ARG A 275 -12.10 -3.65 -4.73
N TRP A 276 -11.31 -2.61 -4.48
CA TRP A 276 -11.40 -1.37 -5.25
C TRP A 276 -11.22 -1.62 -6.75
N LEU A 277 -10.27 -2.48 -7.14
CA LEU A 277 -10.05 -2.84 -8.54
C LEU A 277 -11.26 -3.47 -9.21
N SER A 278 -12.00 -4.31 -8.50
CA SER A 278 -13.19 -4.99 -9.03
C SER A 278 -14.47 -4.12 -9.02
N GLU A 279 -14.56 -3.16 -8.10
CA GLU A 279 -15.78 -2.37 -7.88
C GLU A 279 -15.75 -0.96 -8.49
N ALA A 280 -14.55 -0.37 -8.68
CA ALA A 280 -14.44 0.99 -9.21
C ALA A 280 -14.74 1.05 -10.71
N SER A 281 -15.53 2.04 -11.15
CA SER A 281 -15.72 2.33 -12.57
C SER A 281 -14.39 2.76 -13.23
N ALA A 282 -14.32 2.69 -14.55
CA ALA A 282 -13.14 3.13 -15.32
C ALA A 282 -12.79 4.59 -15.02
N GLU A 283 -13.80 5.49 -14.95
CA GLU A 283 -13.59 6.91 -14.62
C GLU A 283 -13.04 7.07 -13.20
N ARG A 284 -13.56 6.28 -12.26
CA ARG A 284 -13.08 6.29 -10.86
C ARG A 284 -11.64 5.82 -10.80
N ARG A 285 -11.29 4.73 -11.48
CA ARG A 285 -9.90 4.22 -11.53
C ARG A 285 -8.96 5.27 -12.12
N ALA A 286 -9.33 5.88 -13.25
CA ALA A 286 -8.52 6.93 -13.87
C ALA A 286 -8.30 8.14 -12.95
N SER A 287 -9.35 8.62 -12.28
CA SER A 287 -9.27 9.72 -11.31
C SER A 287 -8.40 9.38 -10.11
N ASP A 288 -8.53 8.16 -9.57
CA ASP A 288 -7.77 7.70 -8.41
C ASP A 288 -6.28 7.52 -8.76
N VAL A 289 -5.97 6.99 -9.95
CA VAL A 289 -4.59 6.89 -10.47
C VAL A 289 -3.96 8.27 -10.68
N ALA A 290 -4.71 9.21 -11.25
CA ALA A 290 -4.23 10.59 -11.38
C ALA A 290 -3.92 11.23 -10.02
N THR A 291 -4.77 10.99 -9.02
CA THR A 291 -4.54 11.46 -7.64
C THR A 291 -3.34 10.75 -7.00
N ALA A 292 -3.17 9.45 -7.23
CA ALA A 292 -2.00 8.69 -6.75
C ALA A 292 -0.69 9.25 -7.31
N LYS A 293 -0.64 9.61 -8.60
CA LYS A 293 0.52 10.29 -9.22
C LYS A 293 0.82 11.63 -8.54
N LEU A 294 -0.21 12.45 -8.24
CA LEU A 294 -0.02 13.72 -7.54
C LEU A 294 0.50 13.51 -6.12
N ILE A 295 0.04 12.48 -5.41
CA ILE A 295 0.58 12.09 -4.10
C ILE A 295 2.05 11.70 -4.23
N ALA A 296 2.42 10.88 -5.22
CA ALA A 296 3.80 10.49 -5.43
C ALA A 296 4.71 11.68 -5.75
N LEU A 297 4.26 12.63 -6.56
CA LEU A 297 4.99 13.87 -6.86
C LEU A 297 5.14 14.78 -5.64
N GLY A 298 4.03 15.04 -4.94
CA GLY A 298 4.01 15.97 -3.81
C GLY A 298 4.66 15.45 -2.54
N LEU A 299 4.74 14.12 -2.39
CA LEU A 299 5.27 13.44 -1.21
C LEU A 299 6.44 12.50 -1.53
N LYS A 300 7.19 12.75 -2.61
CA LYS A 300 8.29 11.88 -3.07
C LYS A 300 9.31 11.55 -1.96
N ASP A 301 9.54 12.46 -1.04
CA ASP A 301 10.47 12.28 0.09
C ASP A 301 9.91 11.33 1.19
N GLN A 302 8.67 10.85 1.05
CA GLN A 302 8.06 9.86 1.94
C GLN A 302 8.17 8.42 1.43
N PHE A 303 8.75 8.21 0.24
CA PHE A 303 8.93 6.90 -0.38
C PHE A 303 10.31 6.32 -0.06
N ASP A 304 10.49 5.91 1.20
CA ASP A 304 11.74 5.27 1.61
C ASP A 304 11.91 3.88 1.00
N VAL A 305 13.15 3.53 0.71
CA VAL A 305 13.59 2.17 0.35
C VAL A 305 14.39 1.60 1.52
N ALA A 306 13.92 0.48 2.06
CA ALA A 306 14.59 -0.21 3.16
C ALA A 306 15.88 -0.91 2.68
N ALA A 307 15.81 -1.54 1.52
CA ALA A 307 16.93 -2.15 0.81
C ALA A 307 16.56 -2.46 -0.64
N THR A 308 17.57 -2.66 -1.47
CA THR A 308 17.43 -3.13 -2.86
C THR A 308 18.22 -4.41 -3.03
N TYR A 309 17.61 -5.41 -3.66
CA TYR A 309 18.17 -6.74 -3.91
C TYR A 309 18.18 -7.05 -5.40
N GLY A 310 19.04 -7.97 -5.82
CA GLY A 310 18.93 -8.63 -7.11
C GLY A 310 17.90 -9.76 -7.10
N LEU A 311 17.45 -10.19 -8.27
CA LEU A 311 16.48 -11.30 -8.37
C LEU A 311 17.03 -12.62 -7.80
N GLY A 312 18.35 -12.81 -7.82
CA GLY A 312 19.02 -13.97 -7.21
C GLY A 312 18.98 -13.97 -5.68
N GLU A 313 18.67 -12.84 -5.05
CA GLU A 313 18.60 -12.63 -3.61
C GLU A 313 17.13 -12.54 -3.12
N LEU A 314 16.19 -13.11 -3.89
CA LEU A 314 14.76 -13.01 -3.63
C LEU A 314 14.37 -13.46 -2.22
N ALA A 315 14.97 -14.53 -1.71
CA ALA A 315 14.69 -15.05 -0.35
C ALA A 315 15.04 -13.99 0.71
N ASP A 316 16.23 -13.38 0.60
CA ASP A 316 16.68 -12.31 1.51
C ASP A 316 15.76 -11.07 1.41
N ALA A 317 15.33 -10.72 0.19
CA ALA A 317 14.41 -9.62 -0.05
C ALA A 317 13.06 -9.83 0.65
N VAL A 318 12.49 -11.02 0.51
CA VAL A 318 11.22 -11.41 1.11
C VAL A 318 11.34 -11.44 2.64
N GLU A 319 12.38 -12.04 3.17
CA GLU A 319 12.65 -12.08 4.61
C GLU A 319 12.83 -10.67 5.18
N HIS A 320 13.58 -9.79 4.48
CA HIS A 320 13.73 -8.40 4.89
C HIS A 320 12.39 -7.65 4.84
N ALA A 321 11.54 -7.93 3.86
CA ALA A 321 10.27 -7.23 3.70
C ALA A 321 9.33 -7.40 4.91
N VAL A 322 9.44 -8.49 5.67
CA VAL A 322 8.63 -8.75 6.87
C VAL A 322 9.33 -8.37 8.18
N ARG A 323 10.61 -7.92 8.15
CA ARG A 323 11.35 -7.57 9.38
C ARG A 323 10.67 -6.45 10.16
N PRO A 324 10.44 -6.65 11.46
CA PRO A 324 9.89 -5.60 12.32
C PRO A 324 10.84 -4.39 12.40
N GLY A 325 10.26 -3.19 12.31
CA GLY A 325 11.02 -1.94 12.48
C GLY A 325 11.80 -1.47 11.24
N LYS A 326 11.69 -2.16 10.10
CA LYS A 326 12.21 -1.63 8.83
C LYS A 326 11.48 -0.33 8.45
N VAL A 327 12.18 0.57 7.80
CA VAL A 327 11.63 1.83 7.28
C VAL A 327 11.66 1.77 5.76
N GLY A 328 10.51 1.97 5.12
CA GLY A 328 10.39 1.88 3.66
C GLY A 328 10.05 0.49 3.15
N LEU A 329 10.02 0.35 1.83
CA LEU A 329 9.77 -0.92 1.14
C LEU A 329 11.07 -1.57 0.66
N VAL A 330 11.03 -2.86 0.45
CA VAL A 330 12.09 -3.61 -0.18
C VAL A 330 11.84 -3.62 -1.68
N LEU A 331 12.85 -3.29 -2.46
CA LEU A 331 12.84 -3.33 -3.91
C LEU A 331 13.70 -4.48 -4.43
N VAL A 332 13.34 -5.00 -5.60
CA VAL A 332 14.16 -5.96 -6.33
C VAL A 332 14.42 -5.42 -7.73
N ARG A 333 15.68 -5.42 -8.15
CA ARG A 333 16.12 -5.14 -9.53
C ARG A 333 16.38 -6.47 -10.22
N PRO A 334 15.59 -6.82 -11.25
CA PRO A 334 15.60 -8.19 -11.78
C PRO A 334 16.74 -8.50 -12.75
N TRP A 335 17.66 -7.58 -13.03
CA TRP A 335 18.80 -7.72 -13.96
C TRP A 335 20.14 -7.83 -13.25
#